data_8b34350a639fe8e55f6be119eea29482
#
_entry.id   8b34350a639fe8e55f6be119eea29482
#
_cell.length_a   1.000
_cell.length_b   1.000
_cell.length_c   1.000
_cell.angle_alpha   90.00
_cell.angle_beta   90.00
_cell.angle_gamma   90.00
#
_symmetry.space_group_name_H-M   'P 1'
#
loop_
_entity.id
_entity.type
_entity.pdbx_description
1 polymer ?
#
loop_
_entity_poly.entity_id
_entity_poly.type
_entity_poly.pdbx_seq_one_letter_code
_entity_poly.pdbx_strand_id
1 'polypeptide(L)'
;MKIAVCIKRVPDTESRFAIAPDQRSINTGGLKFDISDFDGYAIEVALRLNEQQGPGEVVAVSLGPEGTQEMLRKALSMGVDRGVHLQAESIPFDGLAIAHALAAELKDPGYDLILFGRNATDSGNACVGPMTAELLGLPCVTAVSQLEIAAGKGTAHRELEGMTETVSFPLPALLSIDEGIARPRLPSLKGIMAAKKKPIEVRPALLGPVHLTVERLELPPERTGGRIVGEGADAVPELVRLLRQEAKVL
;
A
#
# COMPACT_ATOMS: atom_id res chain seq x y z
N MET A 1 9.21 -18.98 7.84
CA MET A 1 9.15 -18.20 6.59
C MET A 1 9.65 -16.79 6.86
N LYS A 2 10.44 -16.21 5.96
CA LYS A 2 10.91 -14.84 6.07
C LYS A 2 10.14 -13.94 5.11
N ILE A 3 9.41 -12.97 5.64
CA ILE A 3 8.48 -12.15 4.86
C ILE A 3 8.89 -10.67 4.97
N ALA A 4 9.05 -9.99 3.84
CA ALA A 4 9.13 -8.54 3.79
C ALA A 4 7.75 -7.94 3.51
N VAL A 5 7.40 -6.85 4.20
CA VAL A 5 6.22 -6.04 3.89
C VAL A 5 6.67 -4.62 3.61
N CYS A 6 6.49 -4.18 2.38
CA CYS A 6 6.76 -2.79 2.00
C CYS A 6 5.55 -1.93 2.36
N ILE A 7 5.78 -0.89 3.14
CA ILE A 7 4.74 0.02 3.61
C ILE A 7 5.06 1.46 3.21
N LYS A 8 4.04 2.25 2.95
CA LYS A 8 4.17 3.66 2.61
C LYS A 8 3.54 4.56 3.67
N ARG A 9 4.26 5.59 4.06
CA ARG A 9 3.74 6.70 4.85
C ARG A 9 2.92 7.59 3.92
N VAL A 10 1.64 7.74 4.18
CA VAL A 10 0.71 8.54 3.38
C VAL A 10 -0.01 9.56 4.27
N PRO A 11 -0.44 10.72 3.73
CA PRO A 11 -1.32 11.60 4.47
C PRO A 11 -2.64 10.89 4.79
N ASP A 12 -3.20 11.18 5.96
CA ASP A 12 -4.53 10.71 6.34
C ASP A 12 -5.56 11.16 5.30
N THR A 13 -6.40 10.23 4.85
CA THR A 13 -7.40 10.44 3.79
C THR A 13 -8.48 11.47 4.16
N GLU A 14 -8.70 11.73 5.45
CA GLU A 14 -9.62 12.75 5.95
C GLU A 14 -8.99 14.16 5.96
N SER A 15 -7.70 14.27 5.61
CA SER A 15 -6.98 15.55 5.60
C SER A 15 -7.48 16.48 4.49
N ARG A 16 -7.49 17.79 4.77
CA ARG A 16 -7.68 18.81 3.74
C ARG A 16 -6.34 19.16 3.14
N PHE A 17 -6.20 18.92 1.85
CA PHE A 17 -4.97 19.19 1.12
C PHE A 17 -4.92 20.62 0.60
N ALA A 18 -3.75 21.23 0.69
CA ALA A 18 -3.41 22.47 0.01
C ALA A 18 -2.18 22.23 -0.86
N ILE A 19 -2.15 22.88 -2.02
CA ILE A 19 -0.98 22.85 -2.90
C ILE A 19 0.09 23.77 -2.31
N ALA A 20 1.33 23.32 -2.31
CA ALA A 20 2.46 24.12 -1.85
C ALA A 20 2.77 25.27 -2.83
N PRO A 21 3.52 26.32 -2.40
CA PRO A 21 3.84 27.45 -3.26
C PRO A 21 4.60 27.12 -4.55
N ASP A 22 5.29 25.98 -4.58
CA ASP A 22 6.00 25.46 -5.77
C ASP A 22 5.06 24.92 -6.85
N GLN A 23 3.77 24.78 -6.55
CA GLN A 23 2.72 24.18 -7.38
C GLN A 23 3.03 22.74 -7.86
N ARG A 24 3.98 22.07 -7.27
CA ARG A 24 4.45 20.71 -7.63
C ARG A 24 4.34 19.71 -6.50
N SER A 25 4.08 20.19 -5.29
CA SER A 25 3.94 19.38 -4.08
C SER A 25 2.71 19.81 -3.27
N ILE A 26 2.33 18.97 -2.32
CA ILE A 26 1.32 19.31 -1.31
C ILE A 26 1.99 20.00 -0.11
N ASN A 27 1.28 20.92 0.50
CA ASN A 27 1.72 21.48 1.79
C ASN A 27 1.49 20.43 2.88
N THR A 28 2.57 19.92 3.46
CA THR A 28 2.53 18.88 4.50
C THR A 28 2.39 19.44 5.92
N GLY A 29 2.44 20.76 6.09
CA GLY A 29 2.30 21.41 7.39
C GLY A 29 0.95 21.12 8.04
N GLY A 30 0.97 20.51 9.23
CA GLY A 30 -0.25 20.17 9.98
C GLY A 30 -0.99 18.92 9.51
N LEU A 31 -0.52 18.23 8.47
CA LEU A 31 -1.11 16.96 8.04
C LEU A 31 -0.76 15.85 9.04
N LYS A 32 -1.72 14.99 9.31
CA LYS A 32 -1.49 13.70 9.94
C LYS A 32 -1.08 12.69 8.88
N PHE A 33 -0.27 11.73 9.27
CA PHE A 33 0.18 10.67 8.39
C PHE A 33 -0.11 9.31 9.01
N ASP A 34 -0.37 8.33 8.15
CA ASP A 34 -0.57 6.95 8.54
C ASP A 34 0.07 5.98 7.54
N ILE A 35 0.02 4.69 7.85
CA ILE A 35 0.33 3.61 6.91
C ILE A 35 -0.81 3.57 5.89
N SER A 36 -0.50 3.44 4.61
CA SER A 36 -1.50 3.22 3.56
C SER A 36 -2.41 2.02 3.93
N ASP A 37 -3.72 2.15 3.74
CA ASP A 37 -4.69 1.14 4.16
C ASP A 37 -4.41 -0.25 3.58
N PHE A 38 -4.07 -0.31 2.29
CA PHE A 38 -3.72 -1.58 1.64
C PHE A 38 -2.45 -2.22 2.21
N ASP A 39 -1.49 -1.41 2.67
CA ASP A 39 -0.30 -1.92 3.36
C ASP A 39 -0.66 -2.49 4.74
N GLY A 40 -1.69 -1.97 5.38
CA GLY A 40 -2.27 -2.54 6.59
C GLY A 40 -2.76 -3.98 6.39
N TYR A 41 -3.45 -4.26 5.28
CA TYR A 41 -3.84 -5.64 4.91
C TYR A 41 -2.62 -6.52 4.66
N ALA A 42 -1.60 -6.01 3.96
CA ALA A 42 -0.36 -6.74 3.70
C ALA A 42 0.38 -7.12 5.00
N ILE A 43 0.46 -6.22 5.98
CA ILE A 43 1.02 -6.51 7.32
C ILE A 43 0.24 -7.65 7.97
N GLU A 44 -1.09 -7.57 8.01
CA GLU A 44 -1.91 -8.60 8.64
C GLU A 44 -1.75 -9.97 7.98
N VAL A 45 -1.69 -10.01 6.64
CA VAL A 45 -1.43 -11.26 5.88
C VAL A 45 -0.09 -11.84 6.26
N ALA A 46 0.98 -11.02 6.30
CA ALA A 46 2.32 -11.47 6.69
C ALA A 46 2.33 -12.07 8.10
N LEU A 47 1.69 -11.40 9.05
CA LEU A 47 1.63 -11.85 10.44
C LEU A 47 0.86 -13.17 10.57
N ARG A 48 -0.28 -13.32 9.89
CA ARG A 48 -1.06 -14.58 9.88
C ARG A 48 -0.29 -15.72 9.25
N LEU A 49 0.38 -15.50 8.12
CA LEU A 49 1.22 -16.51 7.49
C LEU A 49 2.35 -16.95 8.43
N ASN A 50 3.02 -16.00 9.10
CA ASN A 50 4.07 -16.32 10.06
C ASN A 50 3.55 -17.11 11.27
N GLU A 51 2.36 -16.79 11.77
CA GLU A 51 1.70 -17.53 12.85
C GLU A 51 1.30 -18.95 12.43
N GLN A 52 0.89 -19.16 11.17
CA GLN A 52 0.44 -20.46 10.65
C GLN A 52 1.59 -21.38 10.24
N GLN A 53 2.64 -20.83 9.64
CA GLN A 53 3.77 -21.59 9.08
C GLN A 53 4.86 -21.96 10.13
N GLY A 54 4.71 -21.47 11.37
CA GLY A 54 5.70 -21.67 12.42
C GLY A 54 6.76 -20.55 12.45
N PRO A 55 7.85 -20.73 13.23
CA PRO A 55 8.80 -19.65 13.49
C PRO A 55 9.41 -19.09 12.21
N GLY A 56 9.31 -17.77 12.07
CA GLY A 56 9.82 -17.00 10.94
C GLY A 56 10.12 -15.56 11.33
N GLU A 57 10.33 -14.69 10.36
CA GLU A 57 10.60 -13.28 10.56
C GLU A 57 9.72 -12.43 9.62
N VAL A 58 9.05 -11.42 10.17
CA VAL A 58 8.33 -10.41 9.40
C VAL A 58 9.07 -9.08 9.51
N VAL A 59 9.46 -8.51 8.37
CA VAL A 59 10.24 -7.27 8.28
C VAL A 59 9.43 -6.21 7.56
N ALA A 60 9.19 -5.06 8.19
CA ALA A 60 8.61 -3.91 7.50
C ALA A 60 9.70 -3.06 6.84
N VAL A 61 9.54 -2.77 5.57
CA VAL A 61 10.43 -1.91 4.79
C VAL A 61 9.67 -0.66 4.37
N SER A 62 10.24 0.53 4.60
CA SER A 62 9.61 1.77 4.17
C SER A 62 10.65 2.78 3.69
N LEU A 63 10.33 3.47 2.60
CA LEU A 63 11.16 4.52 2.01
C LEU A 63 10.53 5.88 2.27
N GLY A 64 11.34 6.85 2.72
CA GLY A 64 10.87 8.21 2.91
C GLY A 64 11.71 9.04 3.88
N PRO A 65 11.19 10.24 4.25
CA PRO A 65 11.86 11.13 5.19
C PRO A 65 11.84 10.55 6.62
N GLU A 66 12.50 11.21 7.55
CA GLU A 66 12.66 10.78 8.94
C GLU A 66 11.33 10.37 9.60
N GLY A 67 10.25 11.12 9.37
CA GLY A 67 8.91 10.81 9.90
C GLY A 67 8.34 9.45 9.48
N THR A 68 8.94 8.76 8.50
CA THR A 68 8.60 7.39 8.11
C THR A 68 8.82 6.37 9.22
N GLN A 69 9.74 6.67 10.17
CA GLN A 69 10.01 5.81 11.31
C GLN A 69 8.78 5.64 12.22
N GLU A 70 7.88 6.62 12.28
CA GLU A 70 6.62 6.52 13.05
C GLU A 70 5.74 5.40 12.49
N MET A 71 5.66 5.28 11.15
CA MET A 71 4.90 4.22 10.48
C MET A 71 5.52 2.85 10.72
N LEU A 72 6.84 2.75 10.67
CA LEU A 72 7.53 1.52 11.04
C LEU A 72 7.27 1.16 12.51
N ARG A 73 7.31 2.12 13.45
CA ARG A 73 6.94 1.87 14.86
C ARG A 73 5.50 1.39 14.99
N LYS A 74 4.57 1.92 14.19
CA LYS A 74 3.18 1.44 14.15
C LYS A 74 3.12 -0.02 13.69
N ALA A 75 3.77 -0.38 12.58
CA ALA A 75 3.86 -1.76 12.09
C ALA A 75 4.48 -2.71 13.14
N LEU A 76 5.58 -2.29 13.80
CA LEU A 76 6.20 -3.06 14.88
C LEU A 76 5.26 -3.30 16.06
N SER A 77 4.35 -2.36 16.34
CA SER A 77 3.36 -2.49 17.41
C SER A 77 2.22 -3.46 17.08
N MET A 78 1.98 -3.70 15.77
CA MET A 78 1.03 -4.70 15.28
C MET A 78 1.57 -6.13 15.39
N GLY A 79 2.90 -6.29 15.47
CA GLY A 79 3.52 -7.62 15.60
C GLY A 79 4.77 -7.83 14.76
N VAL A 80 5.03 -6.99 13.76
CA VAL A 80 6.24 -7.04 12.90
C VAL A 80 7.51 -7.09 13.76
N ASP A 81 8.52 -7.87 13.37
CA ASP A 81 9.69 -8.16 14.19
C ASP A 81 10.72 -7.03 14.17
N ARG A 82 11.02 -6.49 12.99
CA ARG A 82 11.94 -5.35 12.81
C ARG A 82 11.54 -4.47 11.64
N GLY A 83 12.09 -3.26 11.60
CA GLY A 83 11.90 -2.31 10.52
C GLY A 83 13.19 -2.02 9.76
N VAL A 84 13.06 -1.69 8.49
CA VAL A 84 14.11 -1.10 7.65
C VAL A 84 13.58 0.21 7.09
N HIS A 85 14.27 1.30 7.40
CA HIS A 85 13.97 2.63 6.90
C HIS A 85 14.97 3.00 5.80
N LEU A 86 14.50 3.06 4.56
CA LEU A 86 15.27 3.60 3.45
C LEU A 86 15.08 5.11 3.44
N GLN A 87 16.06 5.82 4.00
CA GLN A 87 15.95 7.26 4.23
C GLN A 87 16.24 8.04 2.95
N ALA A 88 15.30 8.91 2.58
CA ALA A 88 15.41 9.91 1.53
C ALA A 88 14.73 11.20 2.00
N GLU A 89 15.32 12.36 1.72
CA GLU A 89 14.73 13.66 2.09
C GLU A 89 13.41 13.91 1.35
N SER A 90 13.33 13.48 0.09
CA SER A 90 12.14 13.56 -0.74
C SER A 90 11.91 12.25 -1.48
N ILE A 91 10.65 11.92 -1.72
CA ILE A 91 10.24 10.76 -2.50
C ILE A 91 9.88 11.26 -3.90
N PRO A 92 10.53 10.77 -4.98
CA PRO A 92 10.15 11.13 -6.33
C PRO A 92 8.76 10.58 -6.66
N PHE A 93 8.04 11.23 -7.56
CA PHE A 93 6.74 10.74 -8.04
C PHE A 93 6.91 9.56 -9.01
N ASP A 94 8.14 9.27 -9.40
CA ASP A 94 8.51 8.17 -10.29
C ASP A 94 8.57 6.84 -9.56
N GLY A 95 7.61 5.96 -9.85
CA GLY A 95 7.52 4.62 -9.25
C GLY A 95 8.72 3.73 -9.54
N LEU A 96 9.37 3.88 -10.71
CA LEU A 96 10.53 3.08 -11.06
C LEU A 96 11.76 3.46 -10.23
N ALA A 97 11.96 4.76 -9.99
CA ALA A 97 13.05 5.22 -9.13
C ALA A 97 12.92 4.67 -7.68
N ILE A 98 11.68 4.60 -7.17
CA ILE A 98 11.37 3.99 -5.87
C ILE A 98 11.61 2.48 -5.90
N ALA A 99 11.15 1.79 -6.96
CA ALA A 99 11.30 0.35 -7.12
C ALA A 99 12.78 -0.07 -7.14
N HIS A 100 13.68 0.72 -7.73
CA HIS A 100 15.12 0.49 -7.68
C HIS A 100 15.66 0.48 -6.25
N ALA A 101 15.25 1.44 -5.42
CA ALA A 101 15.70 1.49 -4.03
C ALA A 101 15.18 0.31 -3.20
N LEU A 102 13.91 -0.07 -3.41
CA LEU A 102 13.32 -1.23 -2.76
C LEU A 102 13.96 -2.53 -3.23
N ALA A 103 14.18 -2.70 -4.55
CA ALA A 103 14.84 -3.88 -5.09
C ALA A 103 16.29 -4.03 -4.57
N ALA A 104 17.03 -2.94 -4.45
CA ALA A 104 18.38 -2.96 -3.88
C ALA A 104 18.39 -3.47 -2.43
N GLU A 105 17.42 -3.10 -1.61
CA GLU A 105 17.28 -3.58 -0.23
C GLU A 105 16.78 -5.03 -0.16
N LEU A 106 15.86 -5.42 -1.03
CA LEU A 106 15.16 -6.71 -0.95
C LEU A 106 15.91 -7.86 -1.61
N LYS A 107 16.96 -7.59 -2.39
CA LYS A 107 17.68 -8.58 -3.19
C LYS A 107 18.41 -9.65 -2.36
N ASP A 108 19.14 -9.26 -1.33
CA ASP A 108 20.08 -10.14 -0.63
C ASP A 108 19.57 -10.81 0.65
N PRO A 109 18.54 -10.31 1.36
CA PRO A 109 18.12 -10.87 2.65
C PRO A 109 17.48 -12.26 2.62
N GLY A 110 17.20 -12.84 1.45
CA GLY A 110 16.61 -14.18 1.32
C GLY A 110 15.18 -14.25 1.82
N TYR A 111 14.34 -13.31 1.38
CA TYR A 111 12.91 -13.34 1.66
C TYR A 111 12.21 -14.44 0.85
N ASP A 112 11.37 -15.23 1.51
CA ASP A 112 10.50 -16.20 0.86
C ASP A 112 9.31 -15.50 0.18
N LEU A 113 8.84 -14.40 0.77
CA LEU A 113 7.69 -13.63 0.28
C LEU A 113 7.90 -12.14 0.51
N ILE A 114 7.56 -11.36 -0.51
CA ILE A 114 7.58 -9.90 -0.44
C ILE A 114 6.15 -9.40 -0.68
N LEU A 115 5.60 -8.66 0.27
CA LEU A 115 4.23 -8.15 0.21
C LEU A 115 4.21 -6.63 0.08
N PHE A 116 3.30 -6.16 -0.75
CA PHE A 116 2.90 -4.76 -0.88
C PHE A 116 1.39 -4.66 -0.67
N GLY A 117 0.89 -3.50 -0.33
CA GLY A 117 -0.50 -3.16 -0.58
C GLY A 117 -0.77 -3.05 -2.08
N ARG A 118 -2.01 -3.25 -2.53
CA ARG A 118 -2.42 -3.12 -3.92
C ARG A 118 -1.97 -1.79 -4.52
N ASN A 119 -2.18 -0.71 -3.79
CA ASN A 119 -1.74 0.63 -4.15
C ASN A 119 -1.60 1.50 -2.89
N ALA A 120 -0.93 2.64 -3.02
CA ALA A 120 -0.89 3.64 -1.96
C ALA A 120 -2.11 4.58 -2.10
N THR A 121 -2.76 4.90 -0.97
CA THR A 121 -3.99 5.71 -0.92
C THR A 121 -3.80 7.16 -1.38
N ASP A 122 -2.56 7.66 -1.40
CA ASP A 122 -2.21 9.00 -1.86
C ASP A 122 -2.02 9.11 -3.38
N SER A 123 -1.43 8.11 -4.03
CA SER A 123 -1.07 8.16 -5.45
C SER A 123 -1.87 7.22 -6.34
N GLY A 124 -2.35 6.10 -5.81
CA GLY A 124 -3.16 5.13 -6.54
C GLY A 124 -2.45 4.40 -7.69
N ASN A 125 -1.14 4.56 -7.86
CA ASN A 125 -0.43 4.13 -9.08
C ASN A 125 -0.31 2.61 -9.24
N ALA A 126 -0.36 1.82 -8.17
CA ALA A 126 -0.30 0.35 -8.15
C ALA A 126 0.90 -0.28 -8.91
N CYS A 127 1.96 0.47 -9.18
CA CYS A 127 3.04 0.06 -10.08
C CYS A 127 4.35 -0.32 -9.38
N VAL A 128 4.62 0.21 -8.17
CA VAL A 128 5.92 0.02 -7.50
C VAL A 128 6.20 -1.44 -7.17
N GLY A 129 5.18 -2.18 -6.68
CA GLY A 129 5.32 -3.62 -6.41
C GLY A 129 5.71 -4.42 -7.65
N PRO A 130 4.92 -4.40 -8.74
CA PRO A 130 5.28 -5.07 -10.00
C PRO A 130 6.64 -4.67 -10.56
N MET A 131 7.00 -3.38 -10.54
CA MET A 131 8.32 -2.91 -10.97
C MET A 131 9.45 -3.48 -10.09
N THR A 132 9.23 -3.56 -8.79
CA THR A 132 10.20 -4.17 -7.85
C THR A 132 10.35 -5.67 -8.13
N ALA A 133 9.26 -6.39 -8.41
CA ALA A 133 9.30 -7.81 -8.75
C ALA A 133 10.12 -8.06 -10.02
N GLU A 134 9.91 -7.26 -11.06
CA GLU A 134 10.68 -7.35 -12.32
C GLU A 134 12.16 -7.10 -12.09
N LEU A 135 12.52 -6.06 -11.33
CA LEU A 135 13.91 -5.77 -10.98
C LEU A 135 14.59 -6.89 -10.17
N LEU A 136 13.82 -7.65 -9.40
CA LEU A 136 14.30 -8.79 -8.63
C LEU A 136 14.26 -10.11 -9.42
N GLY A 137 13.60 -10.16 -10.57
CA GLY A 137 13.37 -11.38 -11.35
C GLY A 137 12.44 -12.36 -10.63
N LEU A 138 11.48 -11.87 -9.85
CA LEU A 138 10.56 -12.70 -9.07
C LEU A 138 9.18 -12.82 -9.73
N PRO A 139 8.50 -13.97 -9.57
CA PRO A 139 7.09 -14.09 -9.89
C PRO A 139 6.28 -13.00 -9.15
N CYS A 140 5.31 -12.41 -9.86
CA CYS A 140 4.49 -11.34 -9.31
C CYS A 140 3.00 -11.65 -9.50
N VAL A 141 2.21 -11.56 -8.41
CA VAL A 141 0.75 -11.60 -8.47
C VAL A 141 0.19 -10.37 -7.78
N THR A 142 -0.63 -9.61 -8.50
CA THR A 142 -1.18 -8.33 -8.02
C THR A 142 -2.64 -8.45 -7.59
N ALA A 143 -3.08 -7.57 -6.70
CA ALA A 143 -4.46 -7.47 -6.22
C ALA A 143 -5.01 -8.81 -5.67
N VAL A 144 -4.23 -9.43 -4.78
CA VAL A 144 -4.55 -10.73 -4.20
C VAL A 144 -5.65 -10.57 -3.14
N SER A 145 -6.79 -11.22 -3.37
CA SER A 145 -7.96 -11.24 -2.48
C SER A 145 -8.03 -12.48 -1.57
N GLN A 146 -7.34 -13.58 -1.96
CA GLN A 146 -7.16 -14.77 -1.13
C GLN A 146 -5.78 -15.38 -1.40
N LEU A 147 -5.15 -15.95 -0.37
CA LEU A 147 -3.80 -16.49 -0.45
C LEU A 147 -3.66 -17.77 0.38
N GLU A 148 -3.11 -18.80 -0.24
CA GLU A 148 -2.67 -20.02 0.42
C GLU A 148 -1.21 -20.30 0.08
N ILE A 149 -0.40 -20.62 1.09
CA ILE A 149 1.02 -21.00 0.93
C ILE A 149 1.20 -22.39 1.50
N ALA A 150 1.62 -23.34 0.67
CA ALA A 150 1.88 -24.71 1.07
C ALA A 150 3.04 -25.32 0.26
N ALA A 151 3.89 -26.10 0.91
CA ALA A 151 4.97 -26.87 0.26
C ALA A 151 5.86 -26.05 -0.71
N GLY A 152 6.20 -24.81 -0.36
CA GLY A 152 7.05 -23.93 -1.17
C GLY A 152 6.36 -23.34 -2.41
N LYS A 153 5.04 -23.41 -2.49
CA LYS A 153 4.21 -22.83 -3.56
C LYS A 153 3.11 -21.97 -2.98
N GLY A 154 2.67 -20.99 -3.73
CA GLY A 154 1.51 -20.17 -3.41
C GLY A 154 0.39 -20.38 -4.42
N THR A 155 -0.85 -20.25 -3.93
CA THR A 155 -2.05 -20.11 -4.74
C THR A 155 -2.75 -18.85 -4.31
N ALA A 156 -3.00 -17.94 -5.24
CA ALA A 156 -3.67 -16.67 -5.00
C ALA A 156 -4.93 -16.57 -5.84
N HIS A 157 -5.96 -15.93 -5.30
CA HIS A 157 -7.14 -15.52 -6.05
C HIS A 157 -7.11 -14.00 -6.24
N ARG A 158 -7.59 -13.55 -7.39
CA ARG A 158 -7.71 -12.14 -7.78
C ARG A 158 -9.12 -11.92 -8.28
N GLU A 159 -9.76 -10.88 -7.77
CA GLU A 159 -11.06 -10.46 -8.29
C GLU A 159 -10.85 -9.55 -9.50
N LEU A 160 -11.39 -9.95 -10.64
CA LEU A 160 -11.40 -9.20 -11.87
C LEU A 160 -12.86 -8.87 -12.25
N GLU A 161 -13.05 -7.99 -13.22
CA GLU A 161 -14.38 -7.63 -13.67
C GLU A 161 -15.11 -8.85 -14.27
N GLY A 162 -16.10 -9.34 -13.54
CA GLY A 162 -16.93 -10.48 -13.94
C GLY A 162 -16.32 -11.87 -13.74
N MET A 163 -15.14 -11.99 -13.14
CA MET A 163 -14.49 -13.29 -12.89
C MET A 163 -13.53 -13.27 -11.70
N THR A 164 -13.24 -14.44 -11.16
CA THR A 164 -12.13 -14.66 -10.22
C THR A 164 -11.02 -15.44 -10.93
N GLU A 165 -9.81 -14.91 -10.91
CA GLU A 165 -8.62 -15.59 -11.44
C GLU A 165 -7.90 -16.34 -10.31
N THR A 166 -7.50 -17.59 -10.56
CA THR A 166 -6.66 -18.38 -9.65
C THR A 166 -5.27 -18.52 -10.24
N VAL A 167 -4.25 -18.05 -9.52
CA VAL A 167 -2.86 -18.06 -9.95
C VAL A 167 -2.03 -18.91 -9.00
N SER A 168 -1.31 -19.90 -9.54
CA SER A 168 -0.31 -20.68 -8.79
C SER A 168 1.09 -20.19 -9.13
N PHE A 169 1.95 -20.04 -8.13
CA PHE A 169 3.31 -19.50 -8.29
C PHE A 169 4.30 -20.20 -7.35
N PRO A 170 5.58 -20.28 -7.74
CA PRO A 170 6.65 -20.75 -6.85
C PRO A 170 7.08 -19.65 -5.87
N LEU A 171 7.72 -20.03 -4.76
CA LEU A 171 8.46 -19.12 -3.90
C LEU A 171 9.95 -19.14 -4.28
N PRO A 172 10.69 -18.03 -4.12
CA PRO A 172 10.23 -16.74 -3.61
C PRO A 172 9.35 -15.97 -4.61
N ALA A 173 8.46 -15.11 -4.12
CA ALA A 173 7.53 -14.33 -4.94
C ALA A 173 7.23 -12.96 -4.33
N LEU A 174 6.73 -12.03 -5.15
CA LEU A 174 6.21 -10.75 -4.72
C LEU A 174 4.70 -10.67 -5.00
N LEU A 175 3.93 -10.27 -3.99
CA LEU A 175 2.48 -10.12 -4.11
C LEU A 175 2.03 -8.72 -3.71
N SER A 176 1.01 -8.20 -4.37
CA SER A 176 0.28 -7.05 -3.86
C SER A 176 -1.09 -7.46 -3.33
N ILE A 177 -1.40 -7.04 -2.12
CA ILE A 177 -2.54 -7.48 -1.32
C ILE A 177 -3.70 -6.50 -1.47
N ASP A 178 -4.88 -7.03 -1.77
CA ASP A 178 -6.13 -6.26 -1.87
C ASP A 178 -6.88 -6.24 -0.53
N GLU A 179 -7.89 -5.38 -0.44
CA GLU A 179 -8.79 -5.32 0.70
C GLU A 179 -9.63 -6.61 0.80
N GLY A 180 -10.17 -6.86 1.99
CA GLY A 180 -11.05 -8.01 2.23
C GLY A 180 -10.36 -9.32 2.56
N ILE A 181 -9.09 -9.52 2.19
CA ILE A 181 -8.33 -10.74 2.50
C ILE A 181 -8.13 -10.95 4.01
N ALA A 182 -7.96 -9.87 4.75
CA ALA A 182 -7.74 -9.89 6.18
C ALA A 182 -8.18 -8.55 6.80
N ARG A 183 -8.64 -8.56 8.04
CA ARG A 183 -8.86 -7.34 8.81
C ARG A 183 -7.59 -7.02 9.61
N PRO A 184 -6.94 -5.85 9.38
CA PRO A 184 -5.75 -5.45 10.12
C PRO A 184 -6.01 -5.44 11.64
N ARG A 185 -5.12 -6.03 12.39
CA ARG A 185 -5.19 -6.02 13.87
C ARG A 185 -4.81 -4.64 14.41
N LEU A 186 -5.49 -4.23 15.47
CA LEU A 186 -5.12 -3.02 16.18
C LEU A 186 -3.92 -3.29 17.11
N PRO A 187 -2.99 -2.33 17.26
CA PRO A 187 -1.91 -2.43 18.22
C PRO A 187 -2.43 -2.62 19.64
N SER A 188 -1.96 -3.64 20.37
CA SER A 188 -2.22 -3.80 21.79
C SER A 188 -1.28 -2.92 22.63
N LEU A 189 -1.66 -2.60 23.86
CA LEU A 189 -0.77 -1.87 24.79
C LEU A 189 0.59 -2.59 24.96
N LYS A 190 0.58 -3.92 25.05
CA LYS A 190 1.81 -4.72 25.10
C LYS A 190 2.63 -4.59 23.82
N GLY A 191 1.96 -4.61 22.65
CA GLY A 191 2.59 -4.40 21.34
C GLY A 191 3.26 -3.03 21.22
N ILE A 192 2.57 -1.97 21.65
CA ILE A 192 3.12 -0.59 21.64
C ILE A 192 4.38 -0.49 22.53
N MET A 193 4.35 -1.10 23.72
CA MET A 193 5.50 -1.12 24.63
C MET A 193 6.67 -1.92 24.05
N ALA A 194 6.40 -3.08 23.43
CA ALA A 194 7.41 -3.91 22.81
C ALA A 194 8.03 -3.22 21.58
N ALA A 195 7.24 -2.53 20.76
CA ALA A 195 7.70 -1.82 19.58
C ALA A 195 8.79 -0.80 19.85
N LYS A 196 8.79 -0.18 21.03
CA LYS A 196 9.83 0.79 21.44
C LYS A 196 11.24 0.16 21.46
N LYS A 197 11.34 -1.15 21.73
CA LYS A 197 12.61 -1.89 21.84
C LYS A 197 12.98 -2.64 20.56
N LYS A 198 12.03 -2.83 19.64
CA LYS A 198 12.31 -3.51 18.37
C LYS A 198 13.22 -2.65 17.48
N PRO A 199 14.18 -3.26 16.76
CA PRO A 199 15.12 -2.51 15.94
C PRO A 199 14.44 -1.88 14.71
N ILE A 200 14.88 -0.68 14.36
CA ILE A 200 14.69 -0.06 13.04
C ILE A 200 16.07 0.24 12.51
N GLU A 201 16.45 -0.43 11.43
CA GLU A 201 17.69 -0.15 10.72
C GLU A 201 17.45 1.00 9.75
N VAL A 202 18.30 2.04 9.82
CA VAL A 202 18.23 3.19 8.91
C VAL A 202 19.34 3.05 7.88
N ARG A 203 18.99 3.10 6.61
CA ARG A 203 19.89 2.99 5.47
C ARG A 203 19.58 4.11 4.47
N PRO A 204 20.58 4.63 3.72
CA PRO A 204 20.29 5.56 2.64
C PRO A 204 19.47 4.87 1.55
N ALA A 205 18.47 5.56 1.01
CA ALA A 205 17.71 5.06 -0.14
C ALA A 205 18.58 5.20 -1.42
N LEU A 206 18.78 4.09 -2.12
CA LEU A 206 19.48 4.06 -3.41
C LEU A 206 18.45 4.23 -4.55
N LEU A 207 17.90 5.44 -4.69
CA LEU A 207 16.92 5.76 -5.71
C LEU A 207 17.50 5.54 -7.12
N GLY A 208 16.66 5.00 -8.02
CA GLY A 208 16.99 4.93 -9.44
C GLY A 208 16.94 6.30 -10.14
N PRO A 209 17.26 6.35 -11.44
CA PRO A 209 17.06 7.55 -12.25
C PRO A 209 15.60 7.99 -12.22
N VAL A 210 15.39 9.30 -12.13
CA VAL A 210 14.03 9.88 -12.17
C VAL A 210 13.70 10.28 -13.60
N HIS A 211 12.69 9.67 -14.18
CA HIS A 211 12.23 9.91 -15.55
C HIS A 211 10.89 10.65 -15.62
N LEU A 212 10.17 10.73 -14.48
CA LEU A 212 8.87 11.37 -14.38
C LEU A 212 8.95 12.59 -13.46
N THR A 213 8.52 13.75 -13.97
CA THR A 213 8.48 15.01 -13.23
C THR A 213 7.06 15.53 -13.16
N VAL A 214 6.64 15.99 -11.99
CA VAL A 214 5.37 16.71 -11.83
C VAL A 214 5.57 18.13 -12.31
N GLU A 215 4.85 18.53 -13.35
CA GLU A 215 4.89 19.91 -13.84
C GLU A 215 4.04 20.83 -12.96
N ARG A 216 2.82 20.40 -12.65
CA ARG A 216 1.90 21.17 -11.83
C ARG A 216 0.86 20.28 -11.16
N LEU A 217 0.49 20.63 -9.93
CA LEU A 217 -0.67 20.11 -9.21
C LEU A 217 -1.78 21.14 -9.20
N GLU A 218 -3.00 20.67 -9.41
CA GLU A 218 -4.22 21.48 -9.31
C GLU A 218 -5.23 20.78 -8.41
N LEU A 219 -6.00 21.55 -7.68
CA LEU A 219 -7.14 20.99 -6.96
C LEU A 219 -8.20 20.56 -7.98
N PRO A 220 -8.91 19.44 -7.71
CA PRO A 220 -10.04 19.07 -8.55
C PRO A 220 -11.09 20.20 -8.57
N PRO A 221 -11.84 20.36 -9.66
CA PRO A 221 -12.92 21.32 -9.73
C PRO A 221 -13.95 21.05 -8.61
N GLU A 222 -14.51 22.11 -8.07
CA GLU A 222 -15.56 21.99 -7.06
C GLU A 222 -16.73 21.18 -7.62
N ARG A 223 -17.13 20.16 -6.87
CA ARG A 223 -18.32 19.39 -7.24
C ARG A 223 -19.54 20.26 -7.03
N THR A 224 -20.34 20.42 -8.08
CA THR A 224 -21.67 21.01 -7.94
C THR A 224 -22.51 20.14 -7.00
N GLY A 225 -23.22 20.76 -6.08
CA GLY A 225 -24.08 20.05 -5.13
C GLY A 225 -25.05 19.09 -5.85
N GLY A 226 -25.29 17.94 -5.26
CA GLY A 226 -26.31 17.03 -5.76
C GLY A 226 -27.70 17.63 -5.73
N ARG A 227 -28.58 17.21 -6.63
CA ARG A 227 -30.00 17.58 -6.66
C ARG A 227 -30.83 16.48 -6.00
N ILE A 228 -31.62 16.81 -4.99
CA ILE A 228 -32.64 15.91 -4.46
C ILE A 228 -33.79 15.90 -5.45
N VAL A 229 -34.08 14.76 -6.05
CA VAL A 229 -35.13 14.59 -7.07
C VAL A 229 -36.52 14.51 -6.45
N GLY A 230 -36.61 14.05 -5.21
CA GLY A 230 -37.82 13.91 -4.44
C GLY A 230 -37.60 12.97 -3.26
N GLU A 231 -38.67 12.67 -2.54
CA GLU A 231 -38.62 11.78 -1.38
C GLU A 231 -39.47 10.52 -1.60
N GLY A 232 -39.02 9.40 -1.02
CA GLY A 232 -39.76 8.13 -1.06
C GLY A 232 -39.83 7.46 -2.42
N ALA A 233 -40.69 6.43 -2.52
CA ALA A 233 -40.81 5.59 -3.71
C ALA A 233 -41.37 6.34 -4.94
N ASP A 234 -42.15 7.35 -4.75
CA ASP A 234 -42.78 8.13 -5.84
C ASP A 234 -41.76 8.94 -6.65
N ALA A 235 -40.57 9.22 -6.08
CA ALA A 235 -39.47 9.89 -6.77
C ALA A 235 -38.65 8.95 -7.70
N VAL A 236 -38.79 7.63 -7.56
CA VAL A 236 -37.99 6.64 -8.31
C VAL A 236 -38.18 6.75 -9.84
N PRO A 237 -39.38 6.88 -10.40
CA PRO A 237 -39.56 7.02 -11.85
C PRO A 237 -38.83 8.22 -12.43
N GLU A 238 -38.89 9.37 -11.75
CA GLU A 238 -38.21 10.58 -12.18
C GLU A 238 -36.66 10.45 -12.03
N LEU A 239 -36.18 9.83 -10.95
CA LEU A 239 -34.77 9.52 -10.78
C LEU A 239 -34.25 8.64 -11.94
N VAL A 240 -34.94 7.57 -12.27
CA VAL A 240 -34.57 6.68 -13.38
C VAL A 240 -34.57 7.44 -14.71
N ARG A 241 -35.58 8.29 -14.94
CA ARG A 241 -35.62 9.13 -16.15
C ARG A 241 -34.39 10.02 -16.27
N LEU A 242 -34.01 10.70 -15.19
CA LEU A 242 -32.86 11.58 -15.16
C LEU A 242 -31.55 10.83 -15.34
N LEU A 243 -31.38 9.68 -14.70
CA LEU A 243 -30.20 8.82 -14.87
C LEU A 243 -30.03 8.34 -16.31
N ARG A 244 -31.14 8.04 -17.02
CA ARG A 244 -31.11 7.64 -18.44
C ARG A 244 -30.90 8.81 -19.39
N GLN A 245 -31.64 9.91 -19.22
CA GLN A 245 -31.71 10.97 -20.22
C GLN A 245 -30.68 12.07 -20.01
N GLU A 246 -30.41 12.42 -18.73
CA GLU A 246 -29.52 13.51 -18.35
C GLU A 246 -28.12 13.00 -18.04
N ALA A 247 -27.99 12.07 -17.08
CA ALA A 247 -26.71 11.53 -16.66
C ALA A 247 -26.16 10.45 -17.61
N LYS A 248 -27.03 9.76 -18.37
CA LYS A 248 -26.68 8.70 -19.33
C LYS A 248 -25.83 7.57 -18.74
N VAL A 249 -26.18 7.16 -17.52
CA VAL A 249 -25.50 6.08 -16.76
C VAL A 249 -26.35 4.81 -16.63
N LEU A 250 -27.56 4.82 -17.18
CA LEU A 250 -28.48 3.66 -17.29
C LEU A 250 -28.87 3.43 -18.73
#